data_dedf722271e4234ab9414c6bc0d73764
#
_entry.id   dedf722271e4234ab9414c6bc0d73764
#
_cell.length_a   1.000
_cell.length_b   1.000
_cell.length_c   1.000
_cell.angle_alpha   90.00
_cell.angle_beta   90.00
_cell.angle_gamma   90.00
#
_symmetry.space_group_name_H-M   'P 1'
#
loop_
_entity.id
_entity.type
_entity.pdbx_description
1 polymer ?
#
loop_
_entity_poly.entity_id
_entity_poly.type
_entity_poly.pdbx_seq_one_letter_code
_entity_poly.pdbx_strand_id
1 'polypeptide(L)'
;MKYHFKDLGLSNTKEMFAKANKEGYSVPAFNFNNLEQLKAIVEACAEMGSPVILQVSKGAREYIGKEMVPFLAQAATEYVKSVDSNIPIALHLDHGPDLATCKDCIDYGFSSVMIDASHHSFEENIRESKEVADYAHQNDVTVEAELGVLAGVEDDVVAEAHIYTQPDEVEEFVENAG
;
A
#
# COMPACT_ATOMS: atom_id res chain seq x y z
N MET A 1 12.83 10.87 7.94
CA MET A 1 12.55 9.42 7.95
C MET A 1 12.99 8.82 9.26
N LYS A 2 12.15 8.04 9.93
CA LYS A 2 12.49 7.34 11.18
C LYS A 2 13.01 5.93 10.91
N TYR A 3 12.40 5.24 9.93
CA TYR A 3 12.77 3.90 9.51
C TYR A 3 12.72 3.81 7.99
N HIS A 4 13.69 3.12 7.40
CA HIS A 4 13.58 2.73 5.99
C HIS A 4 13.02 1.31 5.93
N PHE A 5 12.10 1.03 5.02
CA PHE A 5 11.42 -0.27 4.93
C PHE A 5 12.39 -1.45 4.78
N LYS A 6 13.53 -1.24 4.10
CA LYS A 6 14.58 -2.27 3.95
C LYS A 6 15.21 -2.66 5.27
N ASP A 7 15.30 -1.73 6.24
CA ASP A 7 15.83 -2.03 7.58
C ASP A 7 14.87 -2.90 8.38
N LEU A 8 13.59 -2.92 8.01
CA LEU A 8 12.55 -3.78 8.56
C LEU A 8 12.42 -5.14 7.84
N GLY A 9 13.25 -5.38 6.82
CA GLY A 9 13.20 -6.59 6.01
C GLY A 9 12.06 -6.62 4.99
N LEU A 10 11.43 -5.49 4.75
CA LEU A 10 10.32 -5.35 3.80
C LEU A 10 10.82 -5.14 2.36
N SER A 11 9.95 -5.41 1.40
CA SER A 11 10.12 -5.12 -0.02
C SER A 11 9.07 -4.11 -0.47
N ASN A 12 9.36 -3.31 -1.49
CA ASN A 12 8.30 -2.59 -2.19
C ASN A 12 7.58 -3.51 -3.20
N THR A 13 6.52 -3.01 -3.83
CA THR A 13 5.70 -3.83 -4.72
C THR A 13 6.25 -3.97 -6.14
N LYS A 14 7.28 -3.20 -6.52
CA LYS A 14 7.80 -3.13 -7.89
C LYS A 14 8.21 -4.50 -8.45
N GLU A 15 9.13 -5.18 -7.75
CA GLU A 15 9.62 -6.50 -8.19
C GLU A 15 8.54 -7.58 -8.03
N MET A 16 7.68 -7.47 -7.01
CA MET A 16 6.55 -8.39 -6.82
C MET A 16 5.61 -8.36 -8.03
N PHE A 17 5.21 -7.16 -8.47
CA PHE A 17 4.30 -7.00 -9.61
C PHE A 17 4.98 -7.35 -10.94
N ALA A 18 6.24 -6.99 -11.12
CA ALA A 18 6.98 -7.38 -12.32
C ALA A 18 7.04 -8.91 -12.48
N LYS A 19 7.31 -9.64 -11.38
CA LYS A 19 7.33 -11.10 -11.37
C LYS A 19 5.93 -11.68 -11.58
N ALA A 20 4.93 -11.17 -10.85
CA ALA A 20 3.54 -11.63 -10.95
C ALA A 20 3.00 -11.48 -12.37
N ASN A 21 3.23 -10.34 -13.01
CA ASN A 21 2.83 -10.08 -14.39
C ASN A 21 3.52 -11.02 -15.38
N LYS A 22 4.83 -11.26 -15.20
CA LYS A 22 5.61 -12.17 -16.05
C LYS A 22 5.17 -13.62 -15.94
N GLU A 23 4.85 -14.07 -14.73
CA GLU A 23 4.56 -15.47 -14.41
C GLU A 23 3.04 -15.77 -14.40
N GLY A 24 2.18 -14.76 -14.50
CA GLY A 24 0.73 -14.90 -14.61
C GLY A 24 0.04 -15.30 -13.31
N TYR A 25 0.44 -14.72 -12.17
CA TYR A 25 -0.25 -14.90 -10.89
C TYR A 25 -0.60 -13.56 -10.22
N SER A 26 -1.49 -13.60 -9.24
CA SER A 26 -1.86 -12.42 -8.45
C SER A 26 -1.09 -12.35 -7.14
N VAL A 27 -0.78 -11.13 -6.68
CA VAL A 27 -0.23 -10.87 -5.34
C VAL A 27 -1.39 -10.48 -4.43
N PRO A 28 -1.63 -11.21 -3.31
CA PRO A 28 -2.70 -10.85 -2.39
C PRO A 28 -2.33 -9.63 -1.55
N ALA A 29 -3.33 -8.78 -1.33
CA ALA A 29 -3.27 -7.64 -0.44
C ALA A 29 -4.34 -7.81 0.66
N PHE A 30 -3.90 -7.85 1.92
CA PHE A 30 -4.78 -8.12 3.05
C PHE A 30 -4.67 -7.04 4.10
N ASN A 31 -5.84 -6.47 4.47
CA ASN A 31 -5.95 -5.53 5.58
C ASN A 31 -5.82 -6.27 6.92
N PHE A 32 -5.09 -5.67 7.85
CA PHE A 32 -5.02 -6.14 9.23
C PHE A 32 -5.20 -5.00 10.22
N ASN A 33 -5.85 -5.30 11.35
CA ASN A 33 -6.13 -4.35 12.43
C ASN A 33 -5.57 -4.82 13.78
N ASN A 34 -5.10 -6.06 13.85
CA ASN A 34 -4.60 -6.66 15.09
C ASN A 34 -3.58 -7.77 14.81
N LEU A 35 -2.95 -8.25 15.86
CA LEU A 35 -1.92 -9.29 15.79
C LEU A 35 -2.45 -10.63 15.28
N GLU A 36 -3.68 -10.98 15.63
CA GLU A 36 -4.30 -12.27 15.26
C GLU A 36 -4.51 -12.35 13.73
N GLN A 37 -5.02 -11.26 13.13
CA GLN A 37 -5.16 -11.15 11.68
C GLN A 37 -3.80 -11.17 11.00
N LEU A 38 -2.85 -10.34 11.45
CA LEU A 38 -1.50 -10.31 10.90
C LEU A 38 -0.86 -11.70 10.91
N LYS A 39 -0.94 -12.40 12.05
CA LYS A 39 -0.38 -13.75 12.20
C LYS A 39 -1.00 -14.72 11.22
N ALA A 40 -2.34 -14.77 11.13
CA ALA A 40 -3.04 -15.67 10.23
C ALA A 40 -2.68 -15.43 8.76
N ILE A 41 -2.59 -14.17 8.34
CA ILE A 41 -2.20 -13.78 6.99
C ILE A 41 -0.78 -14.25 6.68
N VAL A 42 0.17 -13.95 7.56
CA VAL A 42 1.59 -14.24 7.33
C VAL A 42 1.88 -15.75 7.36
N GLU A 43 1.24 -16.50 8.28
CA GLU A 43 1.34 -17.96 8.35
C GLU A 43 0.83 -18.61 7.06
N ALA A 44 -0.36 -18.22 6.60
CA ALA A 44 -0.93 -18.76 5.36
C ALA A 44 -0.07 -18.43 4.13
N CYS A 45 0.41 -17.20 4.00
CA CYS A 45 1.25 -16.80 2.88
C CYS A 45 2.62 -17.52 2.90
N ALA A 46 3.22 -17.68 4.07
CA ALA A 46 4.47 -18.43 4.22
C ALA A 46 4.30 -19.91 3.84
N GLU A 47 3.22 -20.56 4.29
CA GLU A 47 2.89 -21.95 3.94
C GLU A 47 2.68 -22.14 2.43
N MET A 48 2.00 -21.18 1.79
CA MET A 48 1.74 -21.22 0.35
C MET A 48 2.90 -20.74 -0.53
N GLY A 49 3.97 -20.20 0.06
CA GLY A 49 5.06 -19.58 -0.68
C GLY A 49 4.63 -18.33 -1.46
N SER A 50 3.58 -17.66 -1.01
CA SER A 50 2.98 -16.50 -1.68
C SER A 50 3.58 -15.20 -1.17
N PRO A 51 3.99 -14.26 -2.05
CA PRO A 51 4.24 -12.88 -1.64
C PRO A 51 2.97 -12.28 -1.03
N VAL A 52 3.11 -11.24 -0.22
CA VAL A 52 1.95 -10.59 0.41
C VAL A 52 2.14 -9.08 0.57
N ILE A 53 1.06 -8.33 0.38
CA ILE A 53 0.93 -6.93 0.74
C ILE A 53 0.09 -6.87 2.02
N LEU A 54 0.73 -6.43 3.10
CA LEU A 54 0.07 -6.17 4.38
C LEU A 54 -0.45 -4.74 4.37
N GLN A 55 -1.78 -4.58 4.36
CA GLN A 55 -2.43 -3.28 4.25
C GLN A 55 -2.93 -2.78 5.61
N VAL A 56 -2.82 -1.48 5.82
CA VAL A 56 -3.48 -0.79 6.93
C VAL A 56 -4.09 0.51 6.42
N SER A 57 -5.37 0.71 6.69
CA SER A 57 -6.01 2.00 6.47
C SER A 57 -5.55 3.03 7.51
N LYS A 58 -5.86 4.30 7.29
CA LYS A 58 -5.63 5.36 8.29
C LYS A 58 -6.22 4.99 9.65
N GLY A 59 -7.49 4.53 9.68
CA GLY A 59 -8.16 4.12 10.91
C GLY A 59 -7.50 2.91 11.58
N ALA A 60 -7.10 1.89 10.83
CA ALA A 60 -6.37 0.75 11.36
C ALA A 60 -5.01 1.15 11.96
N ARG A 61 -4.29 2.05 11.29
CA ARG A 61 -3.01 2.58 11.76
C ARG A 61 -3.16 3.37 13.06
N GLU A 62 -4.21 4.18 13.19
CA GLU A 62 -4.54 4.89 14.43
C GLU A 62 -4.90 3.95 15.57
N TYR A 63 -5.71 2.91 15.27
CA TYR A 63 -6.11 1.89 16.26
C TYR A 63 -4.92 1.07 16.78
N ILE A 64 -4.04 0.61 15.91
CA ILE A 64 -2.84 -0.15 16.27
C ILE A 64 -1.83 0.75 17.00
N GLY A 65 -1.72 1.99 16.58
CA GLY A 65 -0.68 2.94 16.96
C GLY A 65 0.42 3.02 15.90
N LYS A 66 0.60 4.18 15.31
CA LYS A 66 1.51 4.39 14.16
C LYS A 66 2.96 3.99 14.44
N GLU A 67 3.39 4.09 15.70
CA GLU A 67 4.72 3.68 16.14
C GLU A 67 4.87 2.15 16.21
N MET A 68 3.78 1.40 16.35
CA MET A 68 3.78 -0.06 16.48
C MET A 68 3.74 -0.76 15.13
N VAL A 69 3.04 -0.19 14.13
CA VAL A 69 2.83 -0.81 12.82
C VAL A 69 4.13 -1.28 12.15
N PRO A 70 5.21 -0.46 12.09
CA PRO A 70 6.48 -0.89 11.48
C PRO A 70 7.08 -2.13 12.14
N PHE A 71 6.97 -2.23 13.47
CA PHE A 71 7.52 -3.36 14.22
C PHE A 71 6.66 -4.62 14.10
N LEU A 72 5.36 -4.49 13.92
CA LEU A 72 4.49 -5.61 13.56
C LEU A 72 4.84 -6.16 12.17
N ALA A 73 5.07 -5.27 11.20
CA ALA A 73 5.53 -5.68 9.88
C ALA A 73 6.94 -6.32 9.92
N GLN A 74 7.86 -5.79 10.73
CA GLN A 74 9.16 -6.41 10.97
C GLN A 74 9.01 -7.79 11.62
N ALA A 75 8.13 -7.94 12.60
CA ALA A 75 7.86 -9.25 13.21
C ALA A 75 7.34 -10.27 12.18
N ALA A 76 6.53 -9.84 11.21
CA ALA A 76 6.11 -10.68 10.09
C ALA A 76 7.30 -11.14 9.23
N THR A 77 8.24 -10.25 8.90
CA THR A 77 9.44 -10.65 8.14
C THR A 77 10.35 -11.61 8.91
N GLU A 78 10.51 -11.42 10.21
CA GLU A 78 11.28 -12.33 11.06
C GLU A 78 10.60 -13.70 11.21
N TYR A 79 9.27 -13.73 11.33
CA TYR A 79 8.51 -14.97 11.35
C TYR A 79 8.74 -15.79 10.07
N VAL A 80 8.60 -15.16 8.90
CA VAL A 80 8.82 -15.81 7.60
C VAL A 80 10.22 -16.43 7.51
N LYS A 81 11.27 -15.72 7.96
CA LYS A 81 12.63 -16.26 8.02
C LYS A 81 12.74 -17.45 8.98
N SER A 82 12.03 -17.42 10.11
CA SER A 82 12.08 -18.49 11.12
C SER A 82 11.49 -19.82 10.66
N VAL A 83 10.66 -19.80 9.62
CA VAL A 83 10.05 -20.99 9.00
C VAL A 83 10.66 -21.31 7.63
N ASP A 84 11.89 -20.86 7.38
CA ASP A 84 12.64 -21.06 6.13
C ASP A 84 11.89 -20.61 4.86
N SER A 85 10.97 -19.66 4.99
CA SER A 85 10.30 -19.02 3.87
C SER A 85 11.00 -17.72 3.48
N ASN A 86 11.02 -17.41 2.19
CA ASN A 86 11.65 -16.21 1.64
C ASN A 86 10.64 -15.39 0.83
N ILE A 87 9.36 -15.42 1.22
CA ILE A 87 8.34 -14.61 0.54
C ILE A 87 8.60 -13.13 0.76
N PRO A 88 8.49 -12.29 -0.28
CA PRO A 88 8.54 -10.85 -0.10
C PRO A 88 7.27 -10.34 0.56
N ILE A 89 7.42 -9.41 1.50
CA ILE A 89 6.34 -8.74 2.24
C ILE A 89 6.44 -7.25 1.99
N ALA A 90 5.36 -6.62 1.55
CA ALA A 90 5.22 -5.17 1.52
C ALA A 90 4.30 -4.69 2.65
N LEU A 91 4.61 -3.53 3.23
CA LEU A 91 3.70 -2.80 4.12
C LEU A 91 3.12 -1.62 3.35
N HIS A 92 1.80 -1.55 3.27
CA HIS A 92 1.07 -0.62 2.41
C HIS A 92 0.06 0.23 3.20
N LEU A 93 0.05 1.53 2.91
CA LEU A 93 -1.04 2.42 3.33
C LEU A 93 -2.20 2.28 2.35
N ASP A 94 -3.34 1.87 2.86
CA ASP A 94 -4.58 1.68 2.13
C ASP A 94 -5.45 2.96 2.26
N HIS A 95 -5.86 3.54 1.16
CA HIS A 95 -6.62 4.80 1.07
C HIS A 95 -6.06 5.96 1.91
N GLY A 96 -4.84 6.41 1.58
CA GLY A 96 -4.24 7.60 2.19
C GLY A 96 -4.99 8.87 1.77
N PRO A 97 -5.53 9.66 2.73
CA PRO A 97 -6.39 10.80 2.40
C PRO A 97 -5.64 12.03 1.92
N ASP A 98 -4.33 12.09 2.11
CA ASP A 98 -3.53 13.27 1.80
C ASP A 98 -2.02 12.99 1.75
N LEU A 99 -1.29 13.94 1.17
CA LEU A 99 0.17 13.91 1.08
C LEU A 99 0.86 13.80 2.45
N ALA A 100 0.32 14.44 3.50
CA ALA A 100 0.94 14.43 4.81
C ALA A 100 0.90 13.04 5.44
N THR A 101 -0.23 12.35 5.31
CA THR A 101 -0.41 10.97 5.76
C THR A 101 0.49 10.00 4.99
N CYS A 102 0.56 10.12 3.65
CA CYS A 102 1.45 9.31 2.83
C CYS A 102 2.93 9.51 3.22
N LYS A 103 3.38 10.75 3.39
CA LYS A 103 4.74 11.07 3.86
C LYS A 103 5.03 10.51 5.25
N ASP A 104 4.10 10.64 6.18
CA ASP A 104 4.27 10.11 7.55
C ASP A 104 4.39 8.57 7.50
N CYS A 105 3.61 7.87 6.68
CA CYS A 105 3.73 6.43 6.49
C CYS A 105 5.09 6.04 5.89
N ILE A 106 5.54 6.72 4.83
CA ILE A 106 6.86 6.49 4.21
C ILE A 106 7.97 6.71 5.26
N ASP A 107 7.87 7.77 6.03
CA ASP A 107 8.85 8.08 7.08
C ASP A 107 8.88 7.05 8.22
N TYR A 108 7.79 6.32 8.40
CA TYR A 108 7.67 5.22 9.36
C TYR A 108 7.96 3.83 8.74
N GLY A 109 8.49 3.77 7.51
CA GLY A 109 8.97 2.51 6.93
C GLY A 109 7.92 1.72 6.14
N PHE A 110 6.87 2.38 5.68
CA PHE A 110 6.00 1.79 4.67
C PHE A 110 6.74 1.66 3.35
N SER A 111 6.57 0.54 2.67
CA SER A 111 7.23 0.23 1.39
C SER A 111 6.36 0.51 0.18
N SER A 112 5.08 0.81 0.44
CA SER A 112 4.07 1.18 -0.56
C SER A 112 3.02 2.06 0.10
N VAL A 113 2.46 3.01 -0.63
CA VAL A 113 1.36 3.86 -0.18
C VAL A 113 0.35 4.07 -1.30
N MET A 114 -0.94 4.14 -0.96
CA MET A 114 -1.98 4.61 -1.86
C MET A 114 -2.39 6.03 -1.46
N ILE A 115 -2.46 6.93 -2.44
CA ILE A 115 -3.15 8.21 -2.32
C ILE A 115 -4.53 8.10 -2.94
N ASP A 116 -5.56 8.40 -2.18
CA ASP A 116 -6.92 8.46 -2.68
C ASP A 116 -7.40 9.90 -2.83
N ALA A 117 -7.18 10.45 -4.01
CA ALA A 117 -7.66 11.76 -4.43
C ALA A 117 -8.80 11.65 -5.47
N SER A 118 -9.45 10.47 -5.56
CA SER A 118 -10.48 10.15 -6.55
C SER A 118 -11.73 11.04 -6.45
N HIS A 119 -11.97 11.64 -5.29
CA HIS A 119 -13.07 12.55 -5.02
C HIS A 119 -12.84 14.00 -5.55
N HIS A 120 -11.63 14.30 -6.01
CA HIS A 120 -11.29 15.58 -6.64
C HIS A 120 -11.51 15.55 -8.17
N SER A 121 -11.22 16.67 -8.85
CA SER A 121 -11.19 16.68 -10.32
C SER A 121 -10.02 15.84 -10.84
N PHE A 122 -10.10 15.41 -12.11
CA PHE A 122 -9.05 14.62 -12.75
C PHE A 122 -7.67 15.30 -12.66
N GLU A 123 -7.61 16.60 -12.93
CA GLU A 123 -6.37 17.38 -12.87
C GLU A 123 -5.84 17.52 -11.44
N GLU A 124 -6.72 17.65 -10.47
CA GLU A 124 -6.35 17.75 -9.05
C GLU A 124 -5.87 16.39 -8.53
N ASN A 125 -6.55 15.30 -8.91
CA ASN A 125 -6.12 13.95 -8.59
C ASN A 125 -4.70 13.67 -9.15
N ILE A 126 -4.44 14.02 -10.41
CA ILE A 126 -3.10 13.93 -11.01
C ILE A 126 -2.08 14.72 -10.18
N ARG A 127 -2.40 15.97 -9.81
CA ARG A 127 -1.48 16.83 -9.06
C ARG A 127 -1.12 16.24 -7.69
N GLU A 128 -2.12 15.79 -6.93
CA GLU A 128 -1.89 15.22 -5.61
C GLU A 128 -1.16 13.87 -5.69
N SER A 129 -1.54 13.02 -6.63
CA SER A 129 -0.85 11.75 -6.88
C SER A 129 0.61 11.98 -7.24
N LYS A 130 0.89 12.98 -8.07
CA LYS A 130 2.26 13.35 -8.44
C LYS A 130 3.08 13.81 -7.23
N GLU A 131 2.52 14.66 -6.37
CA GLU A 131 3.23 15.14 -5.18
C GLU A 131 3.61 13.98 -4.24
N VAL A 132 2.74 12.96 -4.13
CA VAL A 132 3.04 11.74 -3.37
C VAL A 132 4.09 10.90 -4.08
N ALA A 133 3.96 10.69 -5.40
CA ALA A 133 4.91 9.92 -6.20
C ALA A 133 6.32 10.52 -6.15
N ASP A 134 6.43 11.84 -6.30
CA ASP A 134 7.72 12.55 -6.25
C ASP A 134 8.43 12.34 -4.89
N TYR A 135 7.69 12.28 -3.79
CA TYR A 135 8.27 11.99 -2.47
C TYR A 135 8.59 10.51 -2.27
N ALA A 136 7.67 9.64 -2.64
CA ALA A 136 7.79 8.19 -2.47
C ALA A 136 8.98 7.62 -3.27
N HIS A 137 9.12 8.00 -4.54
CA HIS A 137 10.17 7.51 -5.42
C HIS A 137 11.58 7.93 -4.96
N GLN A 138 11.73 9.09 -4.31
CA GLN A 138 13.00 9.48 -3.67
C GLN A 138 13.40 8.53 -2.54
N ASN A 139 12.45 7.79 -1.98
CA ASN A 139 12.63 6.84 -0.89
C ASN A 139 12.49 5.38 -1.34
N ASP A 140 12.48 5.11 -2.66
CA ASP A 140 12.29 3.76 -3.25
C ASP A 140 10.96 3.09 -2.83
N VAL A 141 9.93 3.89 -2.53
CA VAL A 141 8.59 3.45 -2.14
C VAL A 141 7.67 3.51 -3.36
N THR A 142 6.84 2.48 -3.53
CA THR A 142 5.85 2.43 -4.62
C THR A 142 4.58 3.18 -4.24
N VAL A 143 3.90 3.73 -5.26
CA VAL A 143 2.65 4.48 -5.10
C VAL A 143 1.54 3.81 -5.88
N GLU A 144 0.36 3.79 -5.28
CA GLU A 144 -0.93 3.46 -5.89
C GLU A 144 -1.79 4.73 -5.86
N ALA A 145 -2.64 4.90 -6.86
CA ALA A 145 -3.60 5.99 -6.92
C ALA A 145 -4.94 5.47 -7.45
N GLU A 146 -6.01 6.17 -7.15
CA GLU A 146 -7.35 5.79 -7.58
C GLU A 146 -7.87 6.71 -8.67
N LEU A 147 -8.42 6.10 -9.73
CA LEU A 147 -9.10 6.78 -10.82
C LEU A 147 -10.53 6.25 -10.95
N GLY A 148 -11.50 7.15 -10.84
CA GLY A 148 -12.90 6.80 -10.66
C GLY A 148 -13.28 6.71 -9.18
N VAL A 149 -14.55 6.48 -8.89
CA VAL A 149 -15.11 6.42 -7.54
C VAL A 149 -16.13 5.29 -7.44
N LEU A 150 -16.07 4.48 -6.40
CA LEU A 150 -17.11 3.50 -6.09
C LEU A 150 -18.16 4.10 -5.16
N ALA A 151 -19.44 3.78 -5.40
CA ALA A 151 -20.52 4.19 -4.51
C ALA A 151 -20.44 3.40 -3.20
N GLY A 152 -20.60 4.11 -2.08
CA GLY A 152 -20.56 3.51 -0.75
C GLY A 152 -19.91 4.45 0.26
N VAL A 153 -19.47 3.84 1.34
CA VAL A 153 -18.68 4.50 2.38
C VAL A 153 -17.36 3.76 2.49
N GLU A 154 -16.28 4.46 2.17
CA GLU A 154 -14.92 3.96 2.34
C GLU A 154 -14.16 4.90 3.26
N ASP A 155 -13.89 4.45 4.49
CA ASP A 155 -13.33 5.26 5.58
C ASP A 155 -14.06 6.61 5.71
N ASP A 156 -13.45 7.72 5.29
CA ASP A 156 -13.99 9.08 5.38
C ASP A 156 -14.68 9.54 4.07
N VAL A 157 -14.68 8.74 3.00
CA VAL A 157 -15.24 9.08 1.68
C VAL A 157 -16.62 8.50 1.50
N VAL A 158 -17.57 9.32 1.08
CA VAL A 158 -18.96 8.91 0.77
C VAL A 158 -19.27 9.30 -0.66
N ALA A 159 -19.59 8.32 -1.51
CA ALA A 159 -20.04 8.54 -2.87
C ALA A 159 -21.45 7.99 -3.09
N GLU A 160 -22.32 8.79 -3.73
CA GLU A 160 -23.72 8.41 -4.01
C GLU A 160 -23.86 7.55 -5.28
N ALA A 161 -22.87 7.58 -6.18
CA ALA A 161 -22.89 6.87 -7.45
C ALA A 161 -21.51 6.36 -7.85
N HIS A 162 -21.48 5.26 -8.62
CA HIS A 162 -20.24 4.77 -9.22
C HIS A 162 -19.81 5.66 -10.40
N ILE A 163 -18.54 6.04 -10.41
CA ILE A 163 -17.84 6.62 -11.55
C ILE A 163 -16.68 5.68 -11.85
N TYR A 164 -16.91 4.72 -12.75
CA TYR A 164 -15.87 3.74 -13.08
C TYR A 164 -14.70 4.40 -13.82
N THR A 165 -13.51 3.86 -13.59
CA THR A 165 -12.30 4.22 -14.32
C THR A 165 -12.55 4.20 -15.83
N GLN A 166 -12.23 5.30 -16.52
CA GLN A 166 -12.35 5.39 -17.97
C GLN A 166 -11.01 4.96 -18.59
N PRO A 167 -10.99 3.92 -19.45
CA PRO A 167 -9.72 3.42 -20.02
C PRO A 167 -8.93 4.49 -20.78
N ASP A 168 -9.60 5.43 -21.42
CA ASP A 168 -8.98 6.50 -22.20
C ASP A 168 -8.24 7.55 -21.31
N GLU A 169 -8.59 7.62 -20.02
CA GLU A 169 -7.98 8.52 -19.06
C GLU A 169 -6.75 7.92 -18.35
N VAL A 170 -6.62 6.58 -18.37
CA VAL A 170 -5.56 5.88 -17.60
C VAL A 170 -4.16 6.25 -18.09
N GLU A 171 -3.94 6.29 -19.40
CA GLU A 171 -2.63 6.61 -19.97
C GLU A 171 -2.20 8.02 -19.58
N GLU A 172 -3.09 9.00 -19.77
CA GLU A 172 -2.84 10.39 -19.39
C GLU A 172 -2.60 10.55 -17.89
N PHE A 173 -3.40 9.85 -17.07
CA PHE A 173 -3.26 9.87 -15.61
C PHE A 173 -1.87 9.36 -15.19
N VAL A 174 -1.48 8.18 -15.65
CA VAL A 174 -0.20 7.55 -15.28
C VAL A 174 0.99 8.38 -15.76
N GLU A 175 0.96 8.90 -16.98
CA GLU A 175 2.04 9.72 -17.54
C GLU A 175 2.26 11.03 -16.77
N ASN A 176 1.20 11.62 -16.21
CA ASN A 176 1.27 12.90 -15.50
C ASN A 176 1.38 12.76 -13.98
N ALA A 177 0.90 11.67 -13.39
CA ALA A 177 1.03 11.41 -11.95
C ALA A 177 2.41 10.86 -11.54
N GLY A 178 3.17 10.23 -12.43
CA GLY A 178 4.58 9.84 -12.22
C GLY A 178 4.82 8.34 -12.13
#